data_d835cc23731454b6c660c65f64bea5e7
#
_entry.id   d835cc23731454b6c660c65f64bea5e7
#
_cell.length_a   1.000
_cell.length_b   1.000
_cell.length_c   1.000
_cell.angle_alpha   90.00
_cell.angle_beta   90.00
_cell.angle_gamma   90.00
#
_symmetry.space_group_name_H-M   'P 1'
#
loop_
_entity.id
_entity.type
_entity.pdbx_description
1 polymer ?
#
loop_
_entity_poly.entity_id
_entity_poly.type
_entity_poly.pdbx_seq_one_letter_code
_entity_poly.pdbx_strand_id
1 'polypeptide(L)'
;MKFYNREKEIKLLAKIQEAAEENAQMVTLMGRRRIGKTKLLFHATQDTPTLYFFVARKAEPLLCRDFIDEITSVLRLPIYGEIQDFKTIFQLLMDYSKTMKFNLVIDEFQEFYTINPSVYSDMQHLWDRNKDDSHICLFLCGSIYSLMHRIFEGNHEPLFGRATQQIFLKPFSTITLKQILSENNPGYTSEDLLAFYTFTGGVAKYVELFVDNKALTHHKMIKLMCQENSPFLSEGKNILIEEFGKEYTIYFSILSCIANGFTARTAIESYLQREIGGYLTRLENDFNIIKKRIPMFSKAESRNVRYEIEDNFLRFWFRFFYKY
;
A
#
# COMPACT_ATOMS: atom_id res chain seq x y z
N MET A 1 -1.38 -19.87 -1.80
CA MET A 1 -2.67 -19.63 -1.07
C MET A 1 -3.74 -19.17 -2.06
N LYS A 2 -5.03 -19.63 -1.94
CA LYS A 2 -6.17 -19.13 -2.73
C LYS A 2 -6.46 -17.65 -2.39
N PHE A 3 -7.27 -16.99 -3.22
CA PHE A 3 -7.75 -15.63 -2.96
C PHE A 3 -8.85 -15.66 -1.87
N TYR A 4 -8.71 -14.81 -0.85
CA TYR A 4 -9.64 -14.73 0.27
C TYR A 4 -10.15 -13.31 0.46
N ASN A 5 -11.44 -13.20 0.84
CA ASN A 5 -12.06 -11.92 1.16
C ASN A 5 -11.98 -10.93 -0.02
N ARG A 6 -12.30 -9.69 0.16
CA ARG A 6 -12.27 -8.62 -0.85
C ARG A 6 -13.51 -8.52 -1.72
N GLU A 7 -14.58 -9.21 -1.38
CA GLU A 7 -15.84 -9.17 -2.15
C GLU A 7 -16.41 -7.75 -2.23
N LYS A 8 -16.21 -6.93 -1.18
CA LYS A 8 -16.64 -5.53 -1.15
C LYS A 8 -15.84 -4.69 -2.12
N GLU A 9 -14.52 -4.83 -2.07
CA GLU A 9 -13.59 -4.13 -2.96
C GLU A 9 -13.79 -4.55 -4.41
N ILE A 10 -13.96 -5.83 -4.68
CA ILE A 10 -14.24 -6.35 -6.04
C ILE A 10 -15.55 -5.78 -6.59
N LYS A 11 -16.62 -5.80 -5.80
CA LYS A 11 -17.91 -5.22 -6.20
C LYS A 11 -17.81 -3.72 -6.47
N LEU A 12 -17.03 -2.99 -5.67
CA LEU A 12 -16.79 -1.57 -5.88
C LEU A 12 -16.01 -1.33 -7.17
N LEU A 13 -14.93 -2.09 -7.40
CA LEU A 13 -14.12 -1.98 -8.61
C LEU A 13 -14.92 -2.32 -9.87
N ALA A 14 -15.80 -3.33 -9.81
CA ALA A 14 -16.70 -3.66 -10.92
C ALA A 14 -17.63 -2.49 -11.27
N LYS A 15 -18.27 -1.87 -10.28
CA LYS A 15 -19.12 -0.68 -10.50
C LYS A 15 -18.36 0.49 -11.11
N ILE A 16 -17.12 0.70 -10.71
CA ILE A 16 -16.28 1.77 -11.27
C ILE A 16 -15.93 1.46 -12.73
N GLN A 17 -15.62 0.21 -13.05
CA GLN A 17 -15.38 -0.20 -14.42
C GLN A 17 -16.64 -0.10 -15.31
N GLU A 18 -17.83 -0.31 -14.75
CA GLU A 18 -19.11 -0.03 -15.44
C GLU A 18 -19.25 1.48 -15.70
N ALA A 19 -18.99 2.34 -14.70
CA ALA A 19 -19.05 3.78 -14.87
C ALA A 19 -18.06 4.32 -15.92
N ALA A 20 -16.95 3.61 -16.17
CA ALA A 20 -15.99 3.94 -17.22
C ALA A 20 -16.56 3.76 -18.64
N GLU A 21 -17.75 3.19 -18.79
CA GLU A 21 -18.49 3.16 -20.08
C GLU A 21 -19.05 4.52 -20.46
N GLU A 22 -19.28 5.40 -19.50
CA GLU A 22 -19.79 6.75 -19.74
C GLU A 22 -18.65 7.78 -19.79
N ASN A 23 -17.72 7.75 -18.84
CA ASN A 23 -16.58 8.66 -18.76
C ASN A 23 -15.41 8.04 -17.97
N ALA A 24 -14.21 8.59 -18.16
CA ALA A 24 -13.01 8.08 -17.52
C ALA A 24 -13.11 8.06 -15.99
N GLN A 25 -12.64 7.01 -15.37
CA GLN A 25 -12.60 6.83 -13.92
C GLN A 25 -11.16 6.78 -13.41
N MET A 26 -10.86 7.55 -12.37
CA MET A 26 -9.54 7.53 -11.71
C MET A 26 -9.70 7.00 -10.29
N VAL A 27 -9.04 5.89 -10.01
CA VAL A 27 -9.11 5.22 -8.71
C VAL A 27 -7.73 5.17 -8.08
N THR A 28 -7.61 5.61 -6.85
CA THR A 28 -6.40 5.37 -6.07
C THR A 28 -6.56 4.12 -5.20
N LEU A 29 -5.60 3.22 -5.26
CA LEU A 29 -5.55 2.03 -4.42
C LEU A 29 -4.33 2.11 -3.52
N MET A 30 -4.55 2.57 -2.31
CA MET A 30 -3.53 2.72 -1.29
C MET A 30 -3.59 1.58 -0.28
N GLY A 31 -2.51 1.35 0.39
CA GLY A 31 -2.42 0.38 1.46
C GLY A 31 -1.00 -0.13 1.60
N ARG A 32 -0.74 -0.67 2.79
CA ARG A 32 0.57 -1.17 3.17
C ARG A 32 1.17 -2.10 2.12
N ARG A 33 2.49 -2.09 2.00
CA ARG A 33 3.22 -3.07 1.19
C ARG A 33 2.81 -4.51 1.56
N ARG A 34 2.71 -5.38 0.56
CA ARG A 34 2.35 -6.80 0.74
C ARG A 34 0.92 -7.09 1.20
N ILE A 35 0.04 -6.08 1.20
CA ILE A 35 -1.39 -6.22 1.56
C ILE A 35 -2.23 -6.93 0.49
N GLY A 36 -1.70 -7.07 -0.75
CA GLY A 36 -2.36 -7.73 -1.87
C GLY A 36 -3.06 -6.80 -2.86
N LYS A 37 -2.61 -5.53 -3.00
CA LYS A 37 -3.17 -4.56 -3.97
C LYS A 37 -3.16 -5.09 -5.39
N THR A 38 -2.01 -5.46 -5.90
CA THR A 38 -1.81 -5.95 -7.27
C THR A 38 -2.63 -7.22 -7.54
N LYS A 39 -2.68 -8.16 -6.57
CA LYS A 39 -3.48 -9.39 -6.68
C LYS A 39 -4.99 -9.10 -6.73
N LEU A 40 -5.46 -8.09 -5.97
CA LEU A 40 -6.85 -7.62 -6.01
C LEU A 40 -7.18 -7.05 -7.40
N LEU A 41 -6.33 -6.20 -7.96
CA LEU A 41 -6.57 -5.59 -9.27
C LEU A 41 -6.58 -6.65 -10.37
N PHE A 42 -5.59 -7.54 -10.44
CA PHE A 42 -5.60 -8.62 -11.44
C PHE A 42 -6.86 -9.49 -11.36
N HIS A 43 -7.37 -9.71 -10.14
CA HIS A 43 -8.62 -10.46 -9.99
C HIS A 43 -9.85 -9.64 -10.41
N ALA A 44 -9.87 -8.35 -10.15
CA ALA A 44 -11.00 -7.48 -10.46
C ALA A 44 -11.06 -7.02 -11.92
N THR A 45 -9.96 -7.14 -12.68
CA THR A 45 -9.86 -6.63 -14.06
C THR A 45 -9.67 -7.74 -15.12
N GLN A 46 -9.82 -9.01 -14.73
CA GLN A 46 -9.53 -10.17 -15.59
C GLN A 46 -10.38 -10.24 -16.87
N ASP A 47 -11.58 -9.64 -16.87
CA ASP A 47 -12.55 -9.71 -17.96
C ASP A 47 -12.47 -8.50 -18.91
N THR A 48 -11.54 -7.56 -18.68
CA THR A 48 -11.37 -6.35 -19.49
C THR A 48 -9.90 -6.21 -19.89
N PRO A 49 -9.56 -5.78 -21.12
CA PRO A 49 -8.18 -5.51 -21.51
C PRO A 49 -7.52 -4.57 -20.48
N THR A 50 -6.42 -5.01 -19.88
CA THR A 50 -5.79 -4.31 -18.77
C THR A 50 -4.29 -4.16 -19.02
N LEU A 51 -3.85 -2.90 -19.14
CA LEU A 51 -2.44 -2.54 -19.16
C LEU A 51 -1.91 -2.50 -17.73
N TYR A 52 -0.73 -3.08 -17.51
CA TYR A 52 -0.06 -3.05 -16.22
C TYR A 52 1.30 -2.37 -16.32
N PHE A 53 1.38 -1.14 -15.85
CA PHE A 53 2.61 -0.36 -15.81
C PHE A 53 3.22 -0.42 -14.42
N PHE A 54 4.38 -1.03 -14.29
CA PHE A 54 5.16 -1.01 -13.06
C PHE A 54 6.21 0.12 -13.14
N VAL A 55 6.11 1.10 -12.26
CA VAL A 55 7.06 2.23 -12.23
C VAL A 55 8.31 1.81 -11.48
N ALA A 56 9.23 1.15 -12.19
CA ALA A 56 10.52 0.76 -11.66
C ALA A 56 11.46 1.98 -11.49
N ARG A 57 12.38 1.91 -10.55
CA ARG A 57 13.40 2.96 -10.31
C ARG A 57 14.47 2.98 -11.41
N LYS A 58 14.12 3.47 -12.58
CA LYS A 58 14.99 3.65 -13.74
C LYS A 58 14.64 4.94 -14.48
N ALA A 59 15.49 5.35 -15.43
CA ALA A 59 15.24 6.56 -16.21
C ALA A 59 13.93 6.46 -17.00
N GLU A 60 13.20 7.57 -17.12
CA GLU A 60 11.90 7.65 -17.77
C GLU A 60 11.87 7.06 -19.20
N PRO A 61 12.87 7.29 -20.09
CA PRO A 61 12.85 6.67 -21.41
C PRO A 61 12.88 5.13 -21.39
N LEU A 62 13.50 4.53 -20.36
CA LEU A 62 13.50 3.08 -20.20
C LEU A 62 12.17 2.54 -19.69
N LEU A 63 11.47 3.31 -18.84
CA LEU A 63 10.09 3.00 -18.46
C LEU A 63 9.16 3.07 -19.66
N CYS A 64 9.32 4.11 -20.48
CA CYS A 64 8.49 4.30 -21.67
C CYS A 64 8.62 3.13 -22.64
N ARG A 65 9.80 2.54 -22.81
CA ARG A 65 9.99 1.33 -23.62
C ARG A 65 9.18 0.14 -23.08
N ASP A 66 9.27 -0.13 -21.77
CA ASP A 66 8.49 -1.21 -21.15
C ASP A 66 6.98 -0.98 -21.33
N PHE A 67 6.52 0.27 -21.18
CA PHE A 67 5.11 0.61 -21.33
C PHE A 67 4.62 0.48 -22.78
N ILE A 68 5.45 0.82 -23.75
CA ILE A 68 5.15 0.62 -25.18
C ILE A 68 5.03 -0.86 -25.52
N ASP A 69 5.93 -1.69 -24.98
CA ASP A 69 5.88 -3.15 -25.18
C ASP A 69 4.57 -3.72 -24.60
N GLU A 70 4.15 -3.27 -23.43
CA GLU A 70 2.89 -3.66 -22.80
C GLU A 70 1.67 -3.20 -23.63
N ILE A 71 1.65 -1.95 -24.10
CA ILE A 71 0.57 -1.41 -24.95
C ILE A 71 0.44 -2.21 -26.22
N THR A 72 1.55 -2.47 -26.88
CA THR A 72 1.58 -3.23 -28.14
C THR A 72 1.10 -4.66 -27.93
N SER A 73 1.50 -5.29 -26.85
CA SER A 73 1.12 -6.67 -26.51
C SER A 73 -0.38 -6.80 -26.19
N VAL A 74 -0.90 -5.94 -25.32
CA VAL A 74 -2.26 -6.05 -24.75
C VAL A 74 -3.31 -5.43 -25.69
N LEU A 75 -3.08 -4.20 -26.17
CA LEU A 75 -4.05 -3.49 -27.00
C LEU A 75 -3.83 -3.72 -28.51
N ARG A 76 -2.73 -4.38 -28.89
CA ARG A 76 -2.34 -4.61 -30.29
C ARG A 76 -2.23 -3.31 -31.10
N LEU A 77 -1.88 -2.22 -30.43
CA LEU A 77 -1.65 -0.92 -31.03
C LEU A 77 -0.23 -0.84 -31.59
N PRO A 78 -0.05 -0.65 -32.89
CA PRO A 78 1.26 -0.38 -33.45
C PRO A 78 1.69 1.04 -33.07
N ILE A 79 2.78 1.16 -32.32
CA ILE A 79 3.39 2.46 -31.99
C ILE A 79 4.64 2.60 -32.85
N TYR A 80 4.68 3.67 -33.66
CA TYR A 80 5.80 3.95 -34.55
C TYR A 80 6.68 5.05 -33.94
N GLY A 81 7.99 4.83 -33.95
CA GLY A 81 8.98 5.75 -33.40
C GLY A 81 9.27 5.52 -31.90
N GLU A 82 10.24 6.25 -31.39
CA GLU A 82 10.62 6.20 -29.98
C GLU A 82 9.85 7.26 -29.18
N ILE A 83 9.15 6.85 -28.13
CA ILE A 83 8.55 7.74 -27.14
C ILE A 83 9.43 7.71 -25.89
N GLN A 84 9.89 8.85 -25.43
CA GLN A 84 10.85 8.95 -24.34
C GLN A 84 10.28 9.57 -23.06
N ASP A 85 9.04 10.04 -23.08
CA ASP A 85 8.36 10.67 -21.95
C ASP A 85 6.99 10.07 -21.70
N PHE A 86 6.60 10.00 -20.43
CA PHE A 86 5.33 9.41 -20.00
C PHE A 86 4.12 10.25 -20.42
N LYS A 87 4.27 11.57 -20.54
CA LYS A 87 3.22 12.47 -21.00
C LYS A 87 2.67 12.05 -22.36
N THR A 88 3.57 11.78 -23.31
CA THR A 88 3.20 11.35 -24.67
C THR A 88 2.50 9.99 -24.66
N ILE A 89 2.95 9.04 -23.81
CA ILE A 89 2.26 7.76 -23.64
C ILE A 89 0.87 7.98 -23.05
N PHE A 90 0.74 8.78 -22.02
CA PHE A 90 -0.54 9.02 -21.37
C PHE A 90 -1.53 9.74 -22.29
N GLN A 91 -1.06 10.73 -23.09
CA GLN A 91 -1.88 11.37 -24.12
C GLN A 91 -2.40 10.35 -25.15
N LEU A 92 -1.53 9.49 -25.66
CA LEU A 92 -1.90 8.43 -26.62
C LEU A 92 -2.96 7.51 -26.03
N LEU A 93 -2.83 7.09 -24.76
CA LEU A 93 -3.80 6.24 -24.09
C LEU A 93 -5.14 6.96 -23.86
N MET A 94 -5.14 8.23 -23.49
CA MET A 94 -6.35 9.04 -23.36
C MET A 94 -7.08 9.18 -24.70
N ASP A 95 -6.36 9.44 -25.78
CA ASP A 95 -6.96 9.55 -27.11
C ASP A 95 -7.51 8.21 -27.61
N TYR A 96 -6.79 7.11 -27.35
CA TYR A 96 -7.24 5.77 -27.72
C TYR A 96 -8.47 5.32 -26.92
N SER A 97 -8.53 5.71 -25.66
CA SER A 97 -9.66 5.39 -24.78
C SER A 97 -10.99 6.03 -25.18
N LYS A 98 -10.99 7.02 -26.12
CA LYS A 98 -12.22 7.58 -26.70
C LYS A 98 -12.96 6.59 -27.60
N THR A 99 -12.25 5.60 -28.13
CA THR A 99 -12.82 4.61 -29.06
C THR A 99 -12.84 3.20 -28.50
N MET A 100 -12.07 2.94 -27.44
CA MET A 100 -11.96 1.61 -26.85
C MET A 100 -11.87 1.69 -25.33
N LYS A 101 -12.68 0.90 -24.64
CA LYS A 101 -12.62 0.74 -23.18
C LYS A 101 -11.49 -0.21 -22.79
N PHE A 102 -10.67 0.20 -21.85
CA PHE A 102 -9.65 -0.63 -21.22
C PHE A 102 -9.29 -0.12 -19.83
N ASN A 103 -8.60 -0.95 -19.05
CA ASN A 103 -8.06 -0.58 -17.77
C ASN A 103 -6.56 -0.23 -17.91
N LEU A 104 -6.12 0.77 -17.15
CA LEU A 104 -4.71 1.08 -16.97
C LEU A 104 -4.38 1.02 -15.47
N VAL A 105 -3.55 0.07 -15.09
CA VAL A 105 -2.97 -0.02 -13.73
C VAL A 105 -1.58 0.56 -13.76
N ILE A 106 -1.32 1.58 -12.93
CA ILE A 106 0.04 2.10 -12.71
C ILE A 106 0.43 1.75 -11.28
N ASP A 107 1.30 0.76 -11.12
CA ASP A 107 1.78 0.29 -9.82
C ASP A 107 3.08 0.98 -9.42
N GLU A 108 3.26 1.21 -8.12
CA GLU A 108 4.31 2.06 -7.53
C GLU A 108 4.31 3.49 -8.10
N PHE A 109 3.11 4.04 -8.32
CA PHE A 109 2.89 5.36 -8.94
C PHE A 109 3.67 6.49 -8.29
N GLN A 110 3.91 6.41 -6.98
CA GLN A 110 4.69 7.40 -6.24
C GLN A 110 6.17 7.47 -6.67
N GLU A 111 6.70 6.47 -7.37
CA GLU A 111 8.09 6.50 -7.83
C GLU A 111 8.34 7.61 -8.88
N PHE A 112 7.31 8.05 -9.60
CA PHE A 112 7.42 9.23 -10.47
C PHE A 112 7.84 10.50 -9.72
N TYR A 113 7.58 10.58 -8.40
CA TYR A 113 8.04 11.71 -7.59
C TYR A 113 9.57 11.89 -7.64
N THR A 114 10.28 10.79 -7.76
CA THR A 114 11.76 10.79 -7.85
C THR A 114 12.25 10.80 -9.30
N ILE A 115 11.53 10.15 -10.21
CA ILE A 115 11.95 9.98 -11.61
C ILE A 115 11.67 11.25 -12.42
N ASN A 116 10.43 11.70 -12.41
CA ASN A 116 9.97 12.90 -13.09
C ASN A 116 8.70 13.46 -12.44
N PRO A 117 8.80 14.39 -11.49
CA PRO A 117 7.63 14.95 -10.79
C PRO A 117 6.65 15.69 -11.71
N SER A 118 7.08 16.13 -12.91
CA SER A 118 6.19 16.82 -13.85
C SER A 118 5.07 15.92 -14.37
N VAL A 119 5.23 14.59 -14.28
CA VAL A 119 4.21 13.60 -14.67
C VAL A 119 2.87 13.90 -14.01
N TYR A 120 2.86 14.33 -12.76
CA TYR A 120 1.60 14.62 -12.05
C TYR A 120 0.85 15.81 -12.64
N SER A 121 1.56 16.88 -13.02
CA SER A 121 0.99 18.06 -13.68
C SER A 121 0.56 17.75 -15.11
N ASP A 122 1.35 16.98 -15.83
CA ASP A 122 1.01 16.54 -17.19
C ASP A 122 -0.23 15.65 -17.19
N MET A 123 -0.31 14.70 -16.29
CA MET A 123 -1.50 13.86 -16.09
C MET A 123 -2.72 14.69 -15.71
N GLN A 124 -2.57 15.65 -14.80
CA GLN A 124 -3.65 16.58 -14.44
C GLN A 124 -4.22 17.25 -15.69
N HIS A 125 -3.35 17.89 -16.49
CA HIS A 125 -3.76 18.63 -17.68
C HIS A 125 -4.46 17.74 -18.72
N LEU A 126 -3.90 16.56 -18.98
CA LEU A 126 -4.45 15.62 -19.93
C LEU A 126 -5.77 15.01 -19.45
N TRP A 127 -5.85 14.69 -18.16
CA TRP A 127 -7.05 14.16 -17.53
C TRP A 127 -8.21 15.16 -17.60
N ASP A 128 -7.99 16.38 -17.11
CA ASP A 128 -9.03 17.40 -17.07
C ASP A 128 -9.58 17.74 -18.46
N ARG A 129 -8.77 17.57 -19.51
CA ARG A 129 -9.15 17.85 -20.90
C ARG A 129 -9.92 16.70 -21.58
N ASN A 130 -9.66 15.46 -21.21
CA ASN A 130 -10.13 14.29 -21.97
C ASN A 130 -11.06 13.37 -21.18
N LYS A 131 -11.19 13.50 -19.86
CA LYS A 131 -11.93 12.56 -19.01
C LYS A 131 -13.38 12.35 -19.41
N ASP A 132 -14.04 13.39 -19.92
CA ASP A 132 -15.46 13.36 -20.23
C ASP A 132 -15.79 12.57 -21.51
N ASP A 133 -14.80 12.43 -22.42
CA ASP A 133 -14.93 11.73 -23.71
C ASP A 133 -14.15 10.40 -23.74
N SER A 134 -13.54 10.01 -22.64
CA SER A 134 -12.68 8.82 -22.55
C SER A 134 -13.33 7.72 -21.73
N HIS A 135 -13.02 6.44 -22.07
CA HIS A 135 -13.57 5.25 -21.40
C HIS A 135 -12.49 4.43 -20.68
N ILE A 136 -11.46 5.11 -20.18
CA ILE A 136 -10.38 4.47 -19.41
C ILE A 136 -10.77 4.35 -17.94
N CYS A 137 -10.48 3.18 -17.33
CA CYS A 137 -10.46 3.04 -15.89
C CYS A 137 -9.00 3.01 -15.41
N LEU A 138 -8.57 4.11 -14.80
CA LEU A 138 -7.21 4.34 -14.35
C LEU A 138 -7.08 3.96 -12.87
N PHE A 139 -6.25 2.96 -12.57
CA PHE A 139 -5.92 2.52 -11.21
C PHE A 139 -4.50 2.95 -10.85
N LEU A 140 -4.38 3.85 -9.89
CA LEU A 140 -3.11 4.39 -9.41
C LEU A 140 -2.78 3.75 -8.06
N CYS A 141 -1.77 2.87 -8.06
CA CYS A 141 -1.39 2.09 -6.90
C CYS A 141 -0.08 2.58 -6.32
N GLY A 142 0.00 2.60 -5.00
CA GLY A 142 1.24 2.91 -4.30
C GLY A 142 1.34 2.19 -2.97
N SER A 143 2.57 1.90 -2.58
CA SER A 143 2.89 1.21 -1.33
C SER A 143 3.43 2.16 -0.26
N ILE A 144 3.93 3.33 -0.61
CA ILE A 144 4.41 4.38 0.29
C ILE A 144 3.25 5.31 0.62
N TYR A 145 2.70 5.14 1.83
CA TYR A 145 1.49 5.86 2.26
C TYR A 145 1.67 7.37 2.22
N SER A 146 2.76 7.88 2.78
CA SER A 146 3.04 9.31 2.89
C SER A 146 3.10 10.01 1.52
N LEU A 147 3.72 9.39 0.53
CA LEU A 147 3.80 9.96 -0.82
C LEU A 147 2.46 9.91 -1.55
N MET A 148 1.73 8.79 -1.48
CA MET A 148 0.41 8.67 -2.09
C MET A 148 -0.59 9.65 -1.48
N HIS A 149 -0.59 9.78 -0.13
CA HIS A 149 -1.40 10.76 0.58
C HIS A 149 -1.06 12.18 0.11
N ARG A 150 0.23 12.53 0.01
CA ARG A 150 0.66 13.83 -0.49
C ARG A 150 0.17 14.08 -1.91
N ILE A 151 0.35 13.16 -2.85
CA ILE A 151 0.00 13.31 -4.27
C ILE A 151 -1.51 13.56 -4.47
N PHE A 152 -2.38 12.89 -3.69
CA PHE A 152 -3.82 12.90 -3.90
C PHE A 152 -4.63 13.71 -2.88
N GLU A 153 -4.07 13.99 -1.72
CA GLU A 153 -4.75 14.70 -0.63
C GLU A 153 -4.08 16.03 -0.25
N GLY A 154 -2.88 16.32 -0.80
CA GLY A 154 -2.22 17.61 -0.65
C GLY A 154 -2.93 18.70 -1.46
N ASN A 155 -3.45 19.74 -0.80
CA ASN A 155 -4.26 20.81 -1.41
C ASN A 155 -3.58 21.55 -2.58
N HIS A 156 -2.27 21.50 -2.68
CA HIS A 156 -1.48 22.16 -3.73
C HIS A 156 -0.94 21.20 -4.80
N GLU A 157 -1.22 19.90 -4.65
CA GLU A 157 -0.71 18.89 -5.57
C GLU A 157 -1.61 18.76 -6.82
N PRO A 158 -1.03 18.50 -7.98
CA PRO A 158 -1.78 18.52 -9.26
C PRO A 158 -2.96 17.56 -9.31
N LEU A 159 -2.85 16.37 -8.69
CA LEU A 159 -3.89 15.34 -8.74
C LEU A 159 -4.90 15.42 -7.59
N PHE A 160 -4.81 16.46 -6.74
CA PHE A 160 -5.77 16.68 -5.66
C PHE A 160 -7.22 16.77 -6.19
N GLY A 161 -8.12 15.98 -5.58
CA GLY A 161 -9.54 15.97 -5.90
C GLY A 161 -9.93 15.37 -7.26
N ARG A 162 -8.99 14.73 -7.99
CA ARG A 162 -9.24 14.12 -9.31
C ARG A 162 -9.58 12.64 -9.27
N ALA A 163 -9.24 11.96 -8.20
CA ALA A 163 -9.66 10.59 -8.00
C ALA A 163 -11.17 10.52 -7.78
N THR A 164 -11.88 9.76 -8.62
CA THR A 164 -13.32 9.49 -8.48
C THR A 164 -13.60 8.57 -7.29
N GLN A 165 -12.63 7.71 -6.96
CA GLN A 165 -12.69 6.84 -5.78
C GLN A 165 -11.30 6.66 -5.18
N GLN A 166 -11.24 6.68 -3.85
CA GLN A 166 -10.05 6.33 -3.08
C GLN A 166 -10.32 5.06 -2.28
N ILE A 167 -9.50 4.03 -2.47
CA ILE A 167 -9.63 2.75 -1.80
C ILE A 167 -8.42 2.54 -0.89
N PHE A 168 -8.69 2.37 0.41
CA PHE A 168 -7.69 2.07 1.41
C PHE A 168 -7.75 0.58 1.77
N LEU A 169 -6.86 -0.22 1.19
CA LEU A 169 -6.87 -1.66 1.40
C LEU A 169 -6.33 -2.00 2.80
N LYS A 170 -7.21 -2.56 3.64
CA LYS A 170 -6.89 -2.96 5.01
C LYS A 170 -6.36 -4.40 5.09
N PRO A 171 -5.60 -4.74 6.15
CA PRO A 171 -5.26 -6.12 6.46
C PRO A 171 -6.50 -7.01 6.59
N PHE A 172 -6.32 -8.33 6.44
CA PHE A 172 -7.39 -9.29 6.70
C PHE A 172 -7.91 -9.15 8.14
N SER A 173 -9.23 -9.18 8.27
CA SER A 173 -9.86 -9.19 9.58
C SER A 173 -9.61 -10.51 10.32
N THR A 174 -9.81 -10.53 11.64
CA THR A 174 -9.74 -11.76 12.44
C THR A 174 -10.73 -12.81 11.94
N ILE A 175 -11.88 -12.39 11.40
CA ILE A 175 -12.88 -13.32 10.81
C ILE A 175 -12.27 -14.01 9.58
N THR A 176 -11.60 -13.26 8.71
CA THR A 176 -10.92 -13.82 7.53
C THR A 176 -9.77 -14.73 7.93
N LEU A 177 -8.96 -14.33 8.93
CA LEU A 177 -7.88 -15.18 9.46
C LEU A 177 -8.39 -16.48 10.04
N LYS A 178 -9.50 -16.42 10.78
CA LYS A 178 -10.19 -17.61 11.30
C LYS A 178 -10.64 -18.54 10.17
N GLN A 179 -11.25 -17.99 9.13
CA GLN A 179 -11.65 -18.75 7.94
C GLN A 179 -10.43 -19.45 7.30
N ILE A 180 -9.33 -18.70 7.05
CA ILE A 180 -8.11 -19.24 6.46
C ILE A 180 -7.54 -20.37 7.31
N LEU A 181 -7.47 -20.18 8.63
CA LEU A 181 -7.01 -21.22 9.55
C LEU A 181 -7.90 -22.45 9.53
N SER A 182 -9.22 -22.27 9.63
CA SER A 182 -10.17 -23.41 9.65
C SER A 182 -10.13 -24.25 8.36
N GLU A 183 -9.87 -23.62 7.21
CA GLU A 183 -9.77 -24.33 5.94
C GLU A 183 -8.43 -25.04 5.75
N ASN A 184 -7.33 -24.53 6.32
CA ASN A 184 -5.98 -25.08 6.13
C ASN A 184 -5.45 -25.88 7.33
N ASN A 185 -6.05 -25.75 8.51
CA ASN A 185 -5.77 -26.48 9.73
C ASN A 185 -7.05 -26.61 10.57
N PRO A 186 -7.98 -27.52 10.25
CA PRO A 186 -9.26 -27.64 10.93
C PRO A 186 -9.17 -27.86 12.45
N GLY A 187 -8.04 -28.39 12.93
CA GLY A 187 -7.77 -28.61 14.35
C GLY A 187 -7.06 -27.47 15.08
N TYR A 188 -7.05 -26.23 14.51
CA TYR A 188 -6.39 -25.10 15.14
C TYR A 188 -7.01 -24.74 16.50
N THR A 189 -6.18 -24.22 17.39
CA THR A 189 -6.58 -23.75 18.72
C THR A 189 -6.78 -22.22 18.74
N SER A 190 -7.36 -21.70 19.82
CA SER A 190 -7.45 -20.26 20.05
C SER A 190 -6.07 -19.59 20.14
N GLU A 191 -5.07 -20.32 20.67
CA GLU A 191 -3.68 -19.89 20.73
C GLU A 191 -3.08 -19.77 19.32
N ASP A 192 -3.34 -20.73 18.43
CA ASP A 192 -2.90 -20.67 17.04
C ASP A 192 -3.51 -19.46 16.31
N LEU A 193 -4.79 -19.15 16.53
CA LEU A 193 -5.44 -17.97 15.95
C LEU A 193 -4.83 -16.66 16.49
N LEU A 194 -4.57 -16.59 17.78
CA LEU A 194 -3.94 -15.42 18.40
C LEU A 194 -2.53 -15.21 17.86
N ALA A 195 -1.74 -16.28 17.76
CA ALA A 195 -0.41 -16.26 17.18
C ALA A 195 -0.45 -15.81 15.71
N PHE A 196 -1.35 -16.39 14.92
CA PHE A 196 -1.52 -16.06 13.51
C PHE A 196 -1.87 -14.58 13.29
N TYR A 197 -2.79 -14.04 14.11
CA TYR A 197 -3.12 -12.62 14.09
C TYR A 197 -1.95 -11.74 14.53
N THR A 198 -1.25 -12.12 15.60
CA THR A 198 -0.13 -11.34 16.14
C THR A 198 1.04 -11.28 15.17
N PHE A 199 1.40 -12.42 14.57
CA PHE A 199 2.57 -12.54 13.71
C PHE A 199 2.35 -12.02 12.29
N THR A 200 1.11 -12.05 11.79
CA THR A 200 0.80 -11.58 10.44
C THR A 200 0.26 -10.15 10.40
N GLY A 201 -0.35 -9.68 11.49
CA GLY A 201 -1.15 -8.44 11.46
C GLY A 201 -2.28 -8.48 10.43
N GLY A 202 -2.62 -9.66 9.87
CA GLY A 202 -3.55 -9.82 8.76
C GLY A 202 -2.99 -9.42 7.38
N VAL A 203 -1.69 -9.15 7.26
CA VAL A 203 -1.05 -8.83 5.99
C VAL A 203 -1.01 -10.06 5.08
N ALA A 204 -1.60 -9.96 3.89
CA ALA A 204 -1.83 -11.09 2.99
C ALA A 204 -0.57 -11.92 2.70
N LYS A 205 0.59 -11.28 2.49
CA LYS A 205 1.85 -11.98 2.20
C LYS A 205 2.36 -12.80 3.39
N TYR A 206 2.19 -12.31 4.62
CA TYR A 206 2.62 -13.06 5.80
C TYR A 206 1.68 -14.24 6.08
N VAL A 207 0.38 -14.02 5.88
CA VAL A 207 -0.62 -15.09 5.92
C VAL A 207 -0.28 -16.18 4.89
N GLU A 208 0.02 -15.79 3.65
CA GLU A 208 0.44 -16.69 2.57
C GLU A 208 1.69 -17.50 2.95
N LEU A 209 2.71 -16.84 3.51
CA LEU A 209 3.95 -17.52 3.93
C LEU A 209 3.67 -18.64 4.95
N PHE A 210 2.82 -18.40 5.94
CA PHE A 210 2.48 -19.44 6.92
C PHE A 210 1.64 -20.57 6.32
N VAL A 211 0.67 -20.25 5.46
CA VAL A 211 -0.18 -21.23 4.79
C VAL A 211 0.64 -22.12 3.86
N ASP A 212 1.47 -21.55 2.99
CA ASP A 212 2.25 -22.28 1.99
C ASP A 212 3.31 -23.17 2.64
N ASN A 213 3.88 -22.75 3.80
CA ASN A 213 4.79 -23.57 4.59
C ASN A 213 4.10 -24.53 5.57
N LYS A 214 2.76 -24.60 5.57
CA LYS A 214 1.97 -25.41 6.51
C LYS A 214 2.33 -25.15 7.99
N ALA A 215 2.75 -23.91 8.30
CA ALA A 215 3.16 -23.47 9.62
C ALA A 215 1.95 -22.80 10.32
N LEU A 216 0.92 -23.58 10.64
CA LEU A 216 -0.39 -23.09 11.11
C LEU A 216 -0.69 -23.44 12.58
N THR A 217 0.31 -23.91 13.32
CA THR A 217 0.26 -23.97 14.79
C THR A 217 1.27 -22.96 15.35
N HIS A 218 1.00 -22.45 16.55
CA HIS A 218 1.82 -21.42 17.16
C HIS A 218 3.31 -21.80 17.23
N HIS A 219 3.63 -23.06 17.59
CA HIS A 219 5.00 -23.57 17.59
C HIS A 219 5.65 -23.58 16.19
N LYS A 220 4.90 -24.04 15.16
CA LYS A 220 5.42 -24.04 13.78
C LYS A 220 5.61 -22.63 13.24
N MET A 221 4.73 -21.68 13.58
CA MET A 221 4.87 -20.28 13.21
C MET A 221 6.15 -19.68 13.80
N ILE A 222 6.39 -19.84 15.09
CA ILE A 222 7.62 -19.38 15.75
C ILE A 222 8.85 -20.01 15.10
N LYS A 223 8.82 -21.33 14.89
CA LYS A 223 9.92 -22.04 14.24
C LYS A 223 10.24 -21.46 12.86
N LEU A 224 9.22 -21.18 12.02
CA LEU A 224 9.41 -20.59 10.70
C LEU A 224 9.98 -19.17 10.77
N MET A 225 9.50 -18.36 11.72
CA MET A 225 9.95 -16.98 11.88
C MET A 225 11.41 -16.87 12.36
N CYS A 226 11.83 -17.80 13.22
CA CYS A 226 13.16 -17.80 13.83
C CYS A 226 14.19 -18.65 13.05
N GLN A 227 13.83 -19.22 11.91
CA GLN A 227 14.80 -19.92 11.06
C GLN A 227 15.87 -18.96 10.55
N GLU A 228 17.08 -19.48 10.38
CA GLU A 228 18.15 -18.78 9.69
C GLU A 228 17.66 -18.33 8.29
N ASN A 229 17.93 -17.07 7.93
CA ASN A 229 17.46 -16.45 6.69
C ASN A 229 15.93 -16.31 6.55
N SER A 230 15.18 -16.42 7.64
CA SER A 230 13.75 -16.14 7.60
C SER A 230 13.48 -14.70 7.12
N PRO A 231 12.59 -14.49 6.13
CA PRO A 231 12.25 -13.15 5.67
C PRO A 231 11.66 -12.25 6.77
N PHE A 232 11.10 -12.83 7.83
CA PHE A 232 10.56 -12.08 8.96
C PHE A 232 11.64 -11.34 9.77
N LEU A 233 12.89 -11.80 9.78
CA LEU A 233 13.97 -11.19 10.57
C LEU A 233 14.29 -9.77 10.10
N SER A 234 14.30 -9.52 8.80
CA SER A 234 14.60 -8.21 8.21
C SER A 234 13.36 -7.42 7.75
N GLU A 235 12.20 -8.03 7.78
CA GLU A 235 10.99 -7.52 7.12
C GLU A 235 10.55 -6.15 7.68
N GLY A 236 10.48 -6.02 9.00
CA GLY A 236 10.08 -4.75 9.62
C GLY A 236 11.02 -3.60 9.24
N LYS A 237 12.32 -3.88 9.12
CA LYS A 237 13.32 -2.91 8.65
C LYS A 237 13.09 -2.54 7.18
N ASN A 238 12.92 -3.53 6.32
CA ASN A 238 12.78 -3.33 4.87
C ASN A 238 11.54 -2.52 4.50
N ILE A 239 10.41 -2.72 5.20
CA ILE A 239 9.19 -1.95 4.96
C ILE A 239 9.37 -0.48 5.32
N LEU A 240 9.98 -0.21 6.48
CA LEU A 240 9.98 1.13 7.05
C LEU A 240 11.13 2.01 6.53
N ILE A 241 12.23 1.44 6.05
CA ILE A 241 13.31 2.22 5.44
C ILE A 241 12.80 2.98 4.21
N GLU A 242 11.94 2.38 3.41
CA GLU A 242 11.37 3.03 2.23
C GLU A 242 10.44 4.20 2.62
N GLU A 243 9.67 4.04 3.71
CA GLU A 243 8.80 5.11 4.22
C GLU A 243 9.59 6.28 4.84
N PHE A 244 10.60 5.98 5.64
CA PHE A 244 11.30 6.99 6.43
C PHE A 244 12.51 7.62 5.74
N GLY A 245 13.02 6.99 4.68
CA GLY A 245 14.20 7.46 3.97
C GLY A 245 15.41 7.63 4.90
N LYS A 246 16.11 8.75 4.78
CA LYS A 246 17.36 9.01 5.55
C LYS A 246 17.16 9.16 7.06
N GLU A 247 15.97 9.52 7.52
CA GLU A 247 15.67 9.73 8.94
C GLU A 247 15.24 8.46 9.68
N TYR A 248 15.33 7.29 9.04
CA TYR A 248 14.82 6.03 9.60
C TYR A 248 15.30 5.72 11.01
N THR A 249 16.52 6.07 11.36
CA THR A 249 17.14 5.74 12.67
C THR A 249 16.34 6.31 13.85
N ILE A 250 15.88 7.57 13.76
CA ILE A 250 15.12 8.18 14.85
C ILE A 250 13.71 7.60 14.94
N TYR A 251 13.05 7.36 13.81
CA TYR A 251 11.75 6.72 13.78
C TYR A 251 11.79 5.30 14.36
N PHE A 252 12.81 4.52 14.02
CA PHE A 252 13.02 3.19 14.59
C PHE A 252 13.22 3.23 16.11
N SER A 253 13.98 4.20 16.61
CA SER A 253 14.18 4.37 18.05
C SER A 253 12.87 4.68 18.76
N ILE A 254 12.03 5.57 18.21
CA ILE A 254 10.70 5.90 18.74
C ILE A 254 9.79 4.68 18.75
N LEU A 255 9.71 3.95 17.63
CA LEU A 255 8.86 2.76 17.49
C LEU A 255 9.33 1.64 18.43
N SER A 256 10.63 1.47 18.60
CA SER A 256 11.20 0.53 19.57
C SER A 256 10.81 0.90 21.01
N CYS A 257 10.86 2.18 21.39
CA CYS A 257 10.40 2.64 22.69
C CYS A 257 8.90 2.30 22.90
N ILE A 258 8.04 2.62 21.92
CA ILE A 258 6.60 2.36 22.02
C ILE A 258 6.33 0.86 22.17
N ALA A 259 6.98 0.02 21.36
CA ALA A 259 6.83 -1.44 21.40
C ALA A 259 7.28 -2.04 22.74
N ASN A 260 8.22 -1.40 23.42
CA ASN A 260 8.73 -1.80 24.74
C ASN A 260 7.99 -1.15 25.94
N GLY A 261 6.89 -0.44 25.69
CA GLY A 261 6.01 0.08 26.74
C GLY A 261 6.21 1.56 27.12
N PHE A 262 7.18 2.25 26.50
CA PHE A 262 7.31 3.71 26.64
C PHE A 262 6.29 4.40 25.74
N THR A 263 5.05 4.53 26.19
CA THR A 263 3.93 4.99 25.37
C THR A 263 3.60 6.48 25.52
N ALA A 264 4.13 7.14 26.54
CA ALA A 264 3.97 8.58 26.75
C ALA A 264 5.10 9.36 26.05
N ARG A 265 4.77 10.51 25.44
CA ARG A 265 5.78 11.37 24.79
C ARG A 265 6.94 11.70 25.72
N THR A 266 6.65 12.15 26.94
CA THR A 266 7.67 12.53 27.93
C THR A 266 8.58 11.36 28.32
N ALA A 267 8.04 10.14 28.42
CA ALA A 267 8.84 8.96 28.73
C ALA A 267 9.79 8.60 27.57
N ILE A 268 9.33 8.73 26.31
CA ILE A 268 10.16 8.48 25.13
C ILE A 268 11.24 9.58 25.01
N GLU A 269 10.88 10.86 25.19
CA GLU A 269 11.83 11.98 25.16
C GLU A 269 12.91 11.85 26.23
N SER A 270 12.50 11.46 27.44
CA SER A 270 13.46 11.20 28.56
C SER A 270 14.40 10.05 28.24
N TYR A 271 13.91 8.97 27.61
CA TYR A 271 14.73 7.81 27.26
C TYR A 271 15.70 8.11 26.11
N LEU A 272 15.23 8.82 25.07
CA LEU A 272 16.03 9.14 23.88
C LEU A 272 16.88 10.41 24.05
N GLN A 273 16.73 11.16 25.15
CA GLN A 273 17.39 12.44 25.42
C GLN A 273 17.20 13.43 24.23
N ARG A 274 15.99 13.45 23.66
CA ARG A 274 15.67 14.23 22.46
C ARG A 274 14.20 14.60 22.40
N GLU A 275 13.89 15.80 21.92
CA GLU A 275 12.52 16.19 21.56
C GLU A 275 12.03 15.41 20.33
N ILE A 276 10.83 14.83 20.43
CA ILE A 276 10.27 13.96 19.37
C ILE A 276 8.86 14.39 18.92
N GLY A 277 8.36 15.54 19.35
CA GLY A 277 6.99 15.97 19.03
C GLY A 277 6.69 15.98 17.55
N GLY A 278 7.56 16.54 16.71
CA GLY A 278 7.41 16.56 15.26
C GLY A 278 7.45 15.16 14.63
N TYR A 279 8.31 14.27 15.13
CA TYR A 279 8.41 12.88 14.67
C TYR A 279 7.16 12.07 14.99
N LEU A 280 6.56 12.25 16.17
CA LEU A 280 5.30 11.60 16.53
C LEU A 280 4.15 12.07 15.64
N THR A 281 4.07 13.36 15.34
CA THR A 281 3.07 13.92 14.43
C THR A 281 3.19 13.30 13.03
N ARG A 282 4.41 13.19 12.52
CA ARG A 282 4.67 12.56 11.21
C ARG A 282 4.37 11.05 11.22
N LEU A 283 4.74 10.33 12.27
CA LEU A 283 4.40 8.91 12.42
C LEU A 283 2.90 8.65 12.45
N GLU A 284 2.12 9.58 13.03
CA GLU A 284 0.67 9.48 13.09
C GLU A 284 0.00 9.92 11.79
N ASN A 285 0.31 11.13 11.30
CA ASN A 285 -0.44 11.77 10.22
C ASN A 285 0.12 11.42 8.82
N ASP A 286 1.46 11.45 8.66
CA ASP A 286 2.08 11.29 7.35
C ASP A 286 2.34 9.81 7.02
N PHE A 287 2.71 9.00 8.03
CA PHE A 287 3.05 7.59 7.83
C PHE A 287 1.95 6.62 8.26
N ASN A 288 1.00 7.08 9.07
CA ASN A 288 -0.10 6.25 9.60
C ASN A 288 0.39 4.94 10.26
N ILE A 289 1.48 5.02 11.04
CA ILE A 289 2.10 3.85 11.69
C ILE A 289 1.72 3.77 13.16
N ILE A 290 1.56 4.92 13.82
CA ILE A 290 1.11 5.00 15.21
C ILE A 290 -0.23 5.72 15.30
N LYS A 291 -0.91 5.48 16.41
CA LYS A 291 -2.11 6.24 16.77
C LYS A 291 -2.06 6.70 18.22
N LYS A 292 -2.71 7.82 18.46
CA LYS A 292 -2.97 8.32 19.80
C LYS A 292 -4.09 7.55 20.49
N ARG A 293 -3.86 7.16 21.71
CA ARG A 293 -4.87 6.68 22.64
C ARG A 293 -5.09 7.73 23.71
N ILE A 294 -6.30 8.21 23.80
CA ILE A 294 -6.73 9.19 24.79
C ILE A 294 -7.71 8.48 25.71
N PRO A 295 -7.56 8.60 27.04
CA PRO A 295 -8.52 8.00 27.97
C PRO A 295 -9.95 8.50 27.69
N MET A 296 -10.93 7.61 27.83
CA MET A 296 -12.33 7.95 27.67
C MET A 296 -12.70 9.10 28.62
N PHE A 297 -13.49 10.07 28.18
CA PHE A 297 -13.87 11.28 28.91
C PHE A 297 -12.74 12.31 29.18
N SER A 298 -11.56 12.13 28.60
CA SER A 298 -10.52 13.16 28.63
C SER A 298 -10.79 14.25 27.59
N LYS A 299 -10.37 15.49 27.89
CA LYS A 299 -10.32 16.57 26.90
C LYS A 299 -9.33 16.22 25.79
N ALA A 300 -9.59 16.67 24.55
CA ALA A 300 -8.72 16.41 23.39
C ALA A 300 -7.25 16.84 23.61
N GLU A 301 -7.03 17.85 24.42
CA GLU A 301 -5.70 18.39 24.82
C GLU A 301 -5.11 17.70 26.05
N SER A 302 -5.67 16.56 26.48
CA SER A 302 -5.20 15.85 27.67
C SER A 302 -3.72 15.47 27.53
N ARG A 303 -2.93 15.75 28.60
CA ARG A 303 -1.53 15.30 28.70
C ARG A 303 -1.39 13.77 28.88
N ASN A 304 -2.50 13.06 29.10
CA ASN A 304 -2.54 11.60 29.27
C ASN A 304 -2.63 10.83 27.94
N VAL A 305 -2.05 11.37 26.88
CA VAL A 305 -1.96 10.69 25.59
C VAL A 305 -0.96 9.55 25.65
N ARG A 306 -1.32 8.42 25.05
CA ARG A 306 -0.44 7.27 24.83
C ARG A 306 -0.34 7.00 23.33
N TYR A 307 0.84 6.58 22.89
CA TYR A 307 1.08 6.20 21.50
C TYR A 307 1.14 4.68 21.38
N GLU A 308 0.54 4.15 20.35
CA GLU A 308 0.47 2.72 20.05
C GLU A 308 0.83 2.48 18.58
N ILE A 309 1.67 1.48 18.30
CA ILE A 309 1.89 1.01 16.93
C ILE A 309 0.62 0.30 16.49
N GLU A 310 0.01 0.76 15.40
CA GLU A 310 -1.26 0.22 14.93
C GLU A 310 -1.12 -1.18 14.33
N ASP A 311 -0.03 -1.43 13.67
CA ASP A 311 0.27 -2.70 13.01
C ASP A 311 0.82 -3.74 14.00
N ASN A 312 0.11 -4.88 14.14
CA ASN A 312 0.48 -5.93 15.07
C ASN A 312 1.81 -6.60 14.72
N PHE A 313 2.07 -6.83 13.40
CA PHE A 313 3.34 -7.39 12.97
C PHE A 313 4.51 -6.45 13.33
N LEU A 314 4.40 -5.15 13.04
CA LEU A 314 5.44 -4.18 13.39
C LEU A 314 5.64 -4.09 14.91
N ARG A 315 4.55 -4.09 15.70
CA ARG A 315 4.63 -4.10 17.16
C ARG A 315 5.39 -5.33 17.68
N PHE A 316 5.07 -6.51 17.14
CA PHE A 316 5.76 -7.76 17.46
C PHE A 316 7.21 -7.69 17.03
N TRP A 317 7.48 -7.26 15.79
CA TRP A 317 8.82 -7.18 15.23
C TRP A 317 9.75 -6.26 16.02
N PHE A 318 9.32 -5.05 16.36
CA PHE A 318 10.11 -4.12 17.19
C PHE A 318 10.38 -4.65 18.59
N ARG A 319 9.47 -5.42 19.14
CA ARG A 319 9.62 -5.97 20.49
C ARG A 319 10.55 -7.16 20.56
N PHE A 320 10.53 -8.03 19.56
CA PHE A 320 11.19 -9.33 19.62
C PHE A 320 12.33 -9.53 18.61
N PHE A 321 12.31 -8.85 17.46
CA PHE A 321 13.36 -9.01 16.45
C PHE A 321 14.31 -7.81 16.36
N TYR A 322 13.83 -6.59 16.47
CA TYR A 322 14.66 -5.40 16.26
C TYR A 322 15.85 -5.27 17.22
N LYS A 323 15.78 -5.87 18.40
CA LYS A 323 16.83 -5.81 19.42
C LYS A 323 17.97 -6.83 19.22
N TYR A 324 17.74 -7.81 18.41
CA TYR A 324 18.65 -8.95 18.17
C TYR A 324 19.07 -8.99 16.70
#